data_4f6e05c787c85e0897b7b3fc91bcca8e
#
_entry.id   4f6e05c787c85e0897b7b3fc91bcca8e
#
_cell.length_a   1.000
_cell.length_b   1.000
_cell.length_c   1.000
_cell.angle_alpha   90.00
_cell.angle_beta   90.00
_cell.angle_gamma   90.00
#
_symmetry.space_group_name_H-M   'P 1'
#
loop_
_entity.id
_entity.type
_entity.pdbx_description
1 polymer ?
#
loop_
_entity_poly.entity_id
_entity_poly.type
_entity_poly.pdbx_seq_one_letter_code
_entity_poly.pdbx_strand_id
1 'polypeptide(L)'
;RRLALAGFSLGGNFMLRAANDAPAAGLDIACAIGVSPVLDPATTLIALERGAALYRKYFVRKWTRSLRRKHELWPDEFDLASLVEARDLRSMTERLLLSHAGFADLWSYFRGYAITGERLAALRVPATIVTALDDPIIPADDLARLAKNPALRIVTTETGGHCGFFESPRRGGWIDQIGRAHV
;
A
#
# COMPACT_ATOMS: atom_id res chain seq x y z
N ARG A 1 2.30 23.69 13.92
CA ARG A 1 1.21 22.72 13.71
C ARG A 1 1.83 21.35 13.52
N ARG A 2 1.41 20.38 14.33
CA ARG A 2 1.85 19.00 14.17
C ARG A 2 1.01 18.33 13.07
N LEU A 3 1.65 17.55 12.20
CA LEU A 3 1.00 16.83 11.11
C LEU A 3 0.74 15.38 11.52
N ALA A 4 -0.41 14.83 11.14
CA ALA A 4 -0.70 13.41 11.24
C ALA A 4 -0.82 12.83 9.82
N LEU A 5 -0.32 11.62 9.62
CA LEU A 5 -0.38 10.92 8.35
C LEU A 5 -1.35 9.74 8.46
N ALA A 6 -2.25 9.59 7.49
CA ALA A 6 -3.10 8.41 7.39
C ALA A 6 -3.22 7.95 5.94
N GLY A 7 -3.25 6.63 5.73
CA GLY A 7 -3.38 6.08 4.39
C GLY A 7 -3.92 4.66 4.39
N PHE A 8 -4.55 4.30 3.29
CA PHE A 8 -5.11 2.97 3.04
C PHE A 8 -4.28 2.22 2.00
N SER A 9 -4.14 0.92 2.15
CA SER A 9 -3.48 0.04 1.18
C SER A 9 -2.09 0.58 0.80
N LEU A 10 -1.80 0.81 -0.48
CA LEU A 10 -0.54 1.41 -0.94
C LEU A 10 -0.28 2.79 -0.32
N GLY A 11 -1.33 3.60 -0.11
CA GLY A 11 -1.23 4.87 0.61
C GLY A 11 -0.77 4.69 2.05
N GLY A 12 -1.21 3.63 2.74
CA GLY A 12 -0.74 3.26 4.07
C GLY A 12 0.76 2.94 4.10
N ASN A 13 1.26 2.20 3.10
CA ASN A 13 2.69 1.96 2.92
C ASN A 13 3.45 3.29 2.79
N PHE A 14 2.99 4.20 1.93
CA PHE A 14 3.65 5.49 1.75
C PHE A 14 3.67 6.32 3.04
N MET A 15 2.57 6.35 3.81
CA MET A 15 2.51 7.12 5.06
C MET A 15 3.49 6.57 6.11
N LEU A 16 3.63 5.26 6.23
CA LEU A 16 4.57 4.63 7.15
C LEU A 16 6.03 4.91 6.76
N ARG A 17 6.34 4.85 5.47
CA ARG A 17 7.68 5.20 4.96
C ARG A 17 7.99 6.68 5.16
N ALA A 18 7.04 7.56 4.82
CA ALA A 18 7.17 8.99 5.04
C ALA A 18 7.40 9.31 6.54
N ALA A 19 6.67 8.64 7.45
CA ALA A 19 6.88 8.80 8.89
C ALA A 19 8.27 8.32 9.35
N ASN A 20 8.79 7.24 8.76
CA ASN A 20 10.14 6.75 9.05
C ASN A 20 11.21 7.75 8.62
N ASP A 21 11.04 8.38 7.47
CA ASP A 21 12.02 9.29 6.87
C ASP A 21 11.85 10.76 7.34
N ALA A 22 10.69 11.11 7.93
CA ALA A 22 10.32 12.45 8.36
C ALA A 22 11.34 13.14 9.31
N PRO A 23 11.87 12.47 10.35
CA PRO A 23 12.84 13.10 11.24
C PRO A 23 14.13 13.53 10.52
N ALA A 24 14.61 12.73 9.57
CA ALA A 24 15.79 13.06 8.77
C ALA A 24 15.54 14.24 7.82
N ALA A 25 14.29 14.43 7.39
CA ALA A 25 13.84 15.54 6.55
C ALA A 25 13.47 16.80 7.39
N GLY A 26 13.60 16.77 8.71
CA GLY A 26 13.24 17.88 9.58
C GLY A 26 11.73 18.12 9.71
N LEU A 27 10.90 17.11 9.42
CA LEU A 27 9.44 17.22 9.47
C LEU A 27 8.91 16.75 10.84
N ASP A 28 8.07 17.57 11.49
CA ASP A 28 7.39 17.24 12.75
C ASP A 28 6.08 16.51 12.47
N ILE A 29 6.14 15.18 12.45
CA ILE A 29 4.99 14.30 12.29
C ILE A 29 4.57 13.77 13.66
N ALA A 30 3.32 14.03 14.05
CA ALA A 30 2.77 13.60 15.33
C ALA A 30 2.54 12.08 15.40
N CYS A 31 1.96 11.52 14.34
CA CYS A 31 1.70 10.08 14.22
C CYS A 31 1.44 9.68 12.76
N ALA A 32 1.49 8.37 12.51
CA ALA A 32 1.12 7.79 11.22
C ALA A 32 0.20 6.58 11.39
N ILE A 33 -0.79 6.43 10.51
CA ILE A 33 -1.72 5.29 10.51
C ILE A 33 -1.75 4.69 9.11
N GLY A 34 -1.43 3.40 9.02
CA GLY A 34 -1.60 2.59 7.81
C GLY A 34 -2.74 1.60 7.98
N VAL A 35 -3.78 1.72 7.15
CA VAL A 35 -4.92 0.80 7.14
C VAL A 35 -4.75 -0.19 6.01
N SER A 36 -4.71 -1.49 6.33
CA SER A 36 -4.37 -2.57 5.39
C SER A 36 -3.20 -2.19 4.47
N PRO A 37 -2.06 -1.70 5.03
CA PRO A 37 -0.97 -1.19 4.21
C PRO A 37 -0.33 -2.32 3.41
N VAL A 38 0.14 -2.04 2.20
CA VAL A 38 0.98 -2.97 1.46
C VAL A 38 2.28 -3.17 2.24
N LEU A 39 2.48 -4.36 2.82
CA LEU A 39 3.66 -4.69 3.61
C LEU A 39 4.84 -5.11 2.71
N ASP A 40 4.57 -6.08 1.83
CA ASP A 40 5.48 -6.53 0.79
C ASP A 40 4.75 -6.54 -0.56
N PRO A 41 5.13 -5.68 -1.51
CA PRO A 41 4.48 -5.62 -2.82
C PRO A 41 4.58 -6.91 -3.63
N ALA A 42 5.64 -7.71 -3.41
CA ALA A 42 5.82 -8.97 -4.12
C ALA A 42 4.77 -10.00 -3.70
N THR A 43 4.57 -10.19 -2.40
CA THR A 43 3.54 -11.09 -1.86
C THR A 43 2.13 -10.58 -2.17
N THR A 44 1.92 -9.27 -2.11
CA THR A 44 0.67 -8.62 -2.51
C THR A 44 0.33 -8.89 -3.97
N LEU A 45 1.30 -8.78 -4.90
CA LEU A 45 1.07 -9.11 -6.31
C LEU A 45 0.68 -10.58 -6.47
N ILE A 46 1.39 -11.49 -5.81
CA ILE A 46 1.09 -12.94 -5.84
C ILE A 46 -0.30 -13.22 -5.30
N ALA A 47 -0.70 -12.57 -4.20
CA ALA A 47 -2.04 -12.70 -3.63
C ALA A 47 -3.12 -12.23 -4.61
N LEU A 48 -2.92 -11.10 -5.27
CA LEU A 48 -3.81 -10.59 -6.31
C LEU A 48 -3.91 -11.51 -7.53
N GLU A 49 -2.79 -12.10 -7.97
CA GLU A 49 -2.76 -13.03 -9.10
C GLU A 49 -3.48 -14.36 -8.78
N ARG A 50 -3.33 -14.86 -7.56
CA ARG A 50 -3.92 -16.13 -7.10
C ARG A 50 -5.34 -15.96 -6.54
N GLY A 51 -5.70 -14.75 -6.14
CA GLY A 51 -6.98 -14.42 -5.53
C GLY A 51 -8.16 -14.47 -6.50
N ALA A 52 -9.33 -14.07 -6.00
CA ALA A 52 -10.56 -14.08 -6.76
C ALA A 52 -10.44 -13.27 -8.06
N ALA A 53 -10.90 -13.85 -9.17
CA ALA A 53 -10.85 -13.25 -10.51
C ALA A 53 -11.50 -11.85 -10.55
N LEU A 54 -12.46 -11.58 -9.65
CA LEU A 54 -13.12 -10.29 -9.54
C LEU A 54 -12.15 -9.19 -9.11
N TYR A 55 -11.30 -9.44 -8.10
CA TYR A 55 -10.27 -8.49 -7.66
C TYR A 55 -9.25 -8.22 -8.76
N ARG A 56 -8.76 -9.28 -9.42
CA ARG A 56 -7.82 -9.17 -10.54
C ARG A 56 -8.39 -8.30 -11.67
N LYS A 57 -9.62 -8.59 -12.11
CA LYS A 57 -10.30 -7.79 -13.15
C LYS A 57 -10.49 -6.34 -12.73
N TYR A 58 -10.87 -6.10 -11.47
CA TYR A 58 -11.04 -4.75 -10.93
C TYR A 58 -9.73 -3.94 -10.99
N PHE A 59 -8.61 -4.51 -10.51
CA PHE A 59 -7.33 -3.81 -10.51
C PHE A 59 -6.78 -3.56 -11.93
N VAL A 60 -6.84 -4.57 -12.81
CA VAL A 60 -6.45 -4.39 -14.22
C VAL A 60 -7.27 -3.28 -14.87
N ARG A 61 -8.60 -3.28 -14.70
CA ARG A 61 -9.46 -2.23 -15.25
C ARG A 61 -9.14 -0.84 -14.69
N LYS A 62 -8.93 -0.73 -13.39
CA LYS A 62 -8.55 0.53 -12.74
C LYS A 62 -7.22 1.06 -13.25
N TRP A 63 -6.22 0.21 -13.36
CA TRP A 63 -4.91 0.57 -13.87
C TRP A 63 -4.97 0.99 -15.34
N THR A 64 -5.61 0.20 -16.19
CA THR A 64 -5.80 0.56 -17.61
C THR A 64 -6.46 1.92 -17.75
N ARG A 65 -7.50 2.22 -16.94
CA ARG A 65 -8.14 3.54 -16.96
C ARG A 65 -7.17 4.65 -16.54
N SER A 66 -6.37 4.42 -15.52
CA SER A 66 -5.38 5.40 -15.04
C SER A 66 -4.29 5.66 -16.09
N LEU A 67 -3.79 4.60 -16.75
CA LEU A 67 -2.79 4.72 -17.81
C LEU A 67 -3.33 5.45 -19.04
N ARG A 68 -4.57 5.16 -19.45
CA ARG A 68 -5.24 5.91 -20.52
C ARG A 68 -5.32 7.39 -20.19
N ARG A 69 -5.70 7.74 -18.97
CA ARG A 69 -5.76 9.14 -18.53
C ARG A 69 -4.40 9.82 -18.54
N LYS A 70 -3.34 9.10 -18.14
CA LYS A 70 -1.98 9.61 -18.22
C LYS A 70 -1.55 9.87 -19.67
N HIS A 71 -1.80 8.93 -20.57
CA HIS A 71 -1.50 9.10 -21.99
C HIS A 71 -2.27 10.27 -22.62
N GLU A 72 -3.55 10.47 -22.28
CA GLU A 72 -4.32 11.64 -22.74
C GLU A 72 -3.69 12.97 -22.30
N LEU A 73 -3.08 13.02 -21.11
CA LEU A 73 -2.47 14.22 -20.56
C LEU A 73 -1.01 14.41 -21.00
N TRP A 74 -0.29 13.33 -21.23
CA TRP A 74 1.13 13.30 -21.60
C TRP A 74 1.38 12.22 -22.66
N PRO A 75 0.91 12.43 -23.92
CA PRO A 75 0.95 11.41 -24.97
C PRO A 75 2.38 11.02 -25.38
N ASP A 76 3.31 11.96 -25.30
CA ASP A 76 4.71 11.74 -25.69
C ASP A 76 5.53 11.00 -24.61
N GLU A 77 5.04 10.98 -23.36
CA GLU A 77 5.75 10.35 -22.25
C GLU A 77 5.30 8.91 -21.98
N PHE A 78 4.07 8.55 -22.36
CA PHE A 78 3.50 7.24 -22.07
C PHE A 78 3.07 6.50 -23.33
N ASP A 79 3.84 5.49 -23.74
CA ASP A 79 3.41 4.54 -24.79
C ASP A 79 2.28 3.65 -24.28
N LEU A 80 1.05 4.08 -24.56
CA LEU A 80 -0.14 3.36 -24.16
C LEU A 80 -0.29 2.02 -24.88
N ALA A 81 0.18 1.89 -26.12
CA ALA A 81 -0.01 0.68 -26.93
C ALA A 81 0.66 -0.51 -26.23
N SER A 82 1.91 -0.37 -25.81
CA SER A 82 2.64 -1.40 -25.10
C SER A 82 2.05 -1.75 -23.73
N LEU A 83 1.48 -0.75 -23.02
CA LEU A 83 0.92 -0.92 -21.67
C LEU A 83 -0.47 -1.59 -21.69
N VAL A 84 -1.31 -1.31 -22.70
CA VAL A 84 -2.67 -1.85 -22.81
C VAL A 84 -2.69 -3.28 -23.36
N GLU A 85 -1.67 -3.70 -24.08
CA GLU A 85 -1.49 -5.09 -24.49
C GLU A 85 -1.26 -6.04 -23.31
N ALA A 86 -0.74 -5.53 -22.20
CA ALA A 86 -0.58 -6.31 -20.97
C ALA A 86 -1.94 -6.59 -20.33
N ARG A 87 -2.26 -7.89 -20.17
CA ARG A 87 -3.56 -8.33 -19.65
C ARG A 87 -3.58 -8.68 -18.17
N ASP A 88 -2.44 -8.55 -17.50
CA ASP A 88 -2.26 -8.84 -16.09
C ASP A 88 -1.42 -7.77 -15.39
N LEU A 89 -1.54 -7.71 -14.07
CA LEU A 89 -0.89 -6.66 -13.26
C LEU A 89 0.63 -6.74 -13.28
N ARG A 90 1.19 -7.96 -13.36
CA ARG A 90 2.64 -8.16 -13.42
C ARG A 90 3.22 -7.54 -14.69
N SER A 91 2.70 -7.96 -15.84
CA SER A 91 3.15 -7.47 -17.15
C SER A 91 2.94 -5.95 -17.30
N MET A 92 1.84 -5.41 -16.77
CA MET A 92 1.61 -3.96 -16.74
C MET A 92 2.66 -3.24 -15.90
N THR A 93 3.00 -3.79 -14.73
CA THR A 93 4.01 -3.21 -13.84
C THR A 93 5.39 -3.27 -14.48
N GLU A 94 5.78 -4.42 -15.01
CA GLU A 94 7.09 -4.61 -15.65
C GLU A 94 7.28 -3.64 -16.82
N ARG A 95 6.31 -3.50 -17.71
CA ARG A 95 6.39 -2.57 -18.84
C ARG A 95 6.49 -1.12 -18.40
N LEU A 96 5.69 -0.72 -17.39
CA LEU A 96 5.76 0.62 -16.82
C LEU A 96 7.13 0.91 -16.20
N LEU A 97 7.71 -0.06 -15.50
CA LEU A 97 9.02 0.08 -14.85
C LEU A 97 10.15 0.22 -15.85
N LEU A 98 10.18 -0.64 -16.88
CA LEU A 98 11.20 -0.59 -17.94
C LEU A 98 11.22 0.74 -18.68
N SER A 99 10.03 1.37 -18.82
CA SER A 99 9.91 2.63 -19.56
C SER A 99 10.17 3.88 -18.73
N HIS A 100 9.93 3.86 -17.37
CA HIS A 100 9.78 5.11 -16.64
C HIS A 100 10.44 5.15 -15.25
N ALA A 101 10.90 4.04 -14.68
CA ALA A 101 11.22 4.02 -13.26
C ALA A 101 12.69 3.80 -12.89
N GLY A 102 13.57 3.53 -13.87
CA GLY A 102 15.02 3.36 -13.62
C GLY A 102 15.41 2.16 -12.75
N PHE A 103 14.50 1.19 -12.55
CA PHE A 103 14.78 -0.05 -11.84
C PHE A 103 15.22 -1.15 -12.82
N ALA A 104 16.13 -2.02 -12.38
CA ALA A 104 16.65 -3.10 -13.21
C ALA A 104 15.58 -4.18 -13.51
N ASP A 105 14.69 -4.44 -12.56
CA ASP A 105 13.64 -5.44 -12.66
C ASP A 105 12.47 -5.16 -11.67
N LEU A 106 11.38 -5.91 -11.84
CA LEU A 106 10.18 -5.83 -11.00
C LEU A 106 10.48 -6.07 -9.51
N TRP A 107 11.38 -6.99 -9.21
CA TRP A 107 11.70 -7.37 -7.82
C TRP A 107 12.53 -6.30 -7.12
N SER A 108 13.46 -5.67 -7.82
CA SER A 108 14.22 -4.53 -7.30
C SER A 108 13.31 -3.34 -6.99
N TYR A 109 12.32 -3.09 -7.84
CA TYR A 109 11.27 -2.10 -7.58
C TYR A 109 10.46 -2.45 -6.32
N PHE A 110 9.96 -3.68 -6.20
CA PHE A 110 9.19 -4.09 -5.03
C PHE A 110 9.99 -4.01 -3.74
N ARG A 111 11.25 -4.44 -3.75
CA ARG A 111 12.15 -4.27 -2.60
C ARG A 111 12.35 -2.80 -2.23
N GLY A 112 12.33 -1.90 -3.20
CA GLY A 112 12.49 -0.45 -2.99
C GLY A 112 11.40 0.16 -2.11
N TYR A 113 10.19 -0.42 -2.09
CA TYR A 113 9.10 0.10 -1.27
C TYR A 113 8.42 -0.92 -0.33
N ALA A 114 8.94 -2.14 -0.22
CA ALA A 114 8.56 -3.05 0.86
C ALA A 114 8.87 -2.42 2.22
N ILE A 115 7.99 -2.61 3.21
CA ILE A 115 8.17 -2.18 4.60
C ILE A 115 8.47 -3.34 5.54
N THR A 116 8.58 -4.55 5.01
CA THR A 116 9.09 -5.73 5.71
C THR A 116 10.62 -5.65 5.91
N GLY A 117 11.17 -6.54 6.72
CA GLY A 117 12.59 -6.51 7.11
C GLY A 117 12.88 -5.28 7.97
N GLU A 118 14.06 -4.71 7.83
CA GLU A 118 14.57 -3.63 8.67
C GLU A 118 14.07 -2.22 8.26
N ARG A 119 13.17 -2.11 7.28
CA ARG A 119 12.75 -0.81 6.72
C ARG A 119 12.21 0.16 7.77
N LEU A 120 11.46 -0.34 8.75
CA LEU A 120 10.88 0.46 9.83
C LEU A 120 11.64 0.32 11.16
N ALA A 121 12.84 -0.25 11.17
CA ALA A 121 13.64 -0.40 12.40
C ALA A 121 14.03 0.95 13.01
N ALA A 122 14.27 1.96 12.19
CA ALA A 122 14.63 3.33 12.63
C ALA A 122 13.43 4.26 12.88
N LEU A 123 12.20 3.75 12.80
CA LEU A 123 10.98 4.53 13.00
C LEU A 123 10.96 5.15 14.40
N ARG A 124 10.80 6.47 14.49
CA ARG A 124 10.71 7.24 15.75
C ARG A 124 9.33 7.88 15.93
N VAL A 125 8.61 8.08 14.83
CA VAL A 125 7.25 8.63 14.84
C VAL A 125 6.29 7.52 15.31
N PRO A 126 5.42 7.77 16.29
CA PRO A 126 4.39 6.80 16.67
C PRO A 126 3.57 6.38 15.45
N ALA A 127 3.55 5.09 15.14
CA ALA A 127 2.83 4.59 13.98
C ALA A 127 1.95 3.39 14.34
N THR A 128 0.80 3.30 13.68
CA THR A 128 -0.13 2.18 13.85
C THR A 128 -0.45 1.55 12.51
N ILE A 129 -0.30 0.24 12.41
CA ILE A 129 -0.84 -0.58 11.34
C ILE A 129 -2.16 -1.18 11.83
N VAL A 130 -3.23 -1.00 11.06
CA VAL A 130 -4.51 -1.66 11.27
C VAL A 130 -4.76 -2.59 10.09
N THR A 131 -4.96 -3.88 10.33
CA THR A 131 -5.15 -4.86 9.26
C THR A 131 -6.07 -6.00 9.71
N ALA A 132 -6.74 -6.66 8.76
CA ALA A 132 -7.55 -7.83 9.01
C ALA A 132 -6.79 -9.11 8.61
N LEU A 133 -6.97 -10.18 9.38
CA LEU A 133 -6.33 -11.47 9.08
C LEU A 133 -6.95 -12.16 7.86
N ASP A 134 -8.20 -11.81 7.51
CA ASP A 134 -8.92 -12.27 6.33
C ASP A 134 -8.73 -11.39 5.09
N ASP A 135 -7.74 -10.46 5.11
CA ASP A 135 -7.48 -9.59 3.96
C ASP A 135 -7.02 -10.42 2.74
N PRO A 136 -7.79 -10.44 1.62
CA PRO A 136 -7.46 -11.27 0.47
C PRO A 136 -6.33 -10.69 -0.40
N ILE A 137 -5.85 -9.48 -0.07
CA ILE A 137 -4.87 -8.73 -0.87
C ILE A 137 -3.54 -8.61 -0.12
N ILE A 138 -3.59 -8.32 1.18
CA ILE A 138 -2.40 -8.18 2.02
C ILE A 138 -2.23 -9.43 2.87
N PRO A 139 -1.27 -10.31 2.57
CA PRO A 139 -1.05 -11.53 3.36
C PRO A 139 -0.70 -11.21 4.81
N ALA A 140 -1.45 -11.79 5.75
CA ALA A 140 -1.22 -11.60 7.18
C ALA A 140 0.15 -12.11 7.65
N ASP A 141 0.71 -13.10 6.97
CA ASP A 141 2.04 -13.67 7.27
C ASP A 141 3.17 -12.64 7.15
N ASP A 142 2.98 -11.60 6.32
CA ASP A 142 3.95 -10.52 6.18
C ASP A 142 4.11 -9.68 7.46
N LEU A 143 3.13 -9.70 8.38
CA LEU A 143 3.23 -9.01 9.66
C LEU A 143 4.39 -9.53 10.52
N ALA A 144 4.66 -10.83 10.47
CA ALA A 144 5.77 -11.45 11.18
C ALA A 144 7.15 -11.02 10.63
N ARG A 145 7.18 -10.46 9.43
CA ARG A 145 8.38 -9.99 8.74
C ARG A 145 8.69 -8.51 9.01
N LEU A 146 7.84 -7.79 9.75
CA LEU A 146 8.09 -6.40 10.12
C LEU A 146 9.18 -6.29 11.18
N ALA A 147 9.97 -5.21 11.13
CA ALA A 147 10.92 -4.90 12.19
C ALA A 147 10.20 -4.74 13.54
N LYS A 148 10.80 -5.28 14.60
CA LYS A 148 10.34 -5.02 15.97
C LYS A 148 10.75 -3.62 16.37
N ASN A 149 9.78 -2.72 16.53
CA ASN A 149 10.02 -1.34 16.88
C ASN A 149 8.97 -0.86 17.90
N PRO A 150 9.36 -0.28 19.04
CA PRO A 150 8.42 0.18 20.08
C PRO A 150 7.52 1.34 19.61
N ALA A 151 7.91 2.09 18.58
CA ALA A 151 7.08 3.14 17.99
C ALA A 151 6.02 2.57 17.01
N LEU A 152 6.12 1.29 16.62
CA LEU A 152 5.19 0.65 15.69
C LEU A 152 4.20 -0.25 16.45
N ARG A 153 2.93 0.15 16.45
CA ARG A 153 1.82 -0.67 16.98
C ARG A 153 1.12 -1.39 15.83
N ILE A 154 0.83 -2.67 16.02
CA ILE A 154 0.03 -3.47 15.08
C ILE A 154 -1.29 -3.83 15.75
N VAL A 155 -2.40 -3.52 15.08
CA VAL A 155 -3.77 -3.85 15.49
C VAL A 155 -4.36 -4.76 14.43
N THR A 156 -4.69 -5.99 14.81
CA THR A 156 -5.29 -6.97 13.92
C THR A 156 -6.74 -7.24 14.31
N THR A 157 -7.58 -7.47 13.30
CA THR A 157 -8.93 -8.00 13.46
C THR A 157 -9.03 -9.35 12.77
N GLU A 158 -9.87 -10.25 13.24
CA GLU A 158 -10.09 -11.54 12.57
C GLU A 158 -10.74 -11.36 11.20
N THR A 159 -11.67 -10.42 11.11
CA THR A 159 -12.43 -10.10 9.90
C THR A 159 -12.39 -8.61 9.63
N GLY A 160 -12.47 -8.24 8.36
CA GLY A 160 -12.42 -6.84 7.91
C GLY A 160 -12.15 -6.72 6.42
N GLY A 161 -11.63 -7.77 5.81
CA GLY A 161 -11.22 -7.77 4.42
C GLY A 161 -10.21 -6.67 4.11
N HIS A 162 -10.13 -6.28 2.84
CA HIS A 162 -9.20 -5.22 2.44
C HIS A 162 -9.83 -3.83 2.66
N CYS A 163 -9.43 -3.15 3.74
CA CYS A 163 -9.86 -1.79 4.10
C CYS A 163 -11.38 -1.64 4.40
N GLY A 164 -12.11 -2.72 4.59
CA GLY A 164 -13.57 -2.66 4.82
C GLY A 164 -13.92 -2.32 6.27
N PHE A 165 -13.51 -3.16 7.20
CA PHE A 165 -13.76 -3.01 8.65
C PHE A 165 -15.19 -2.61 9.01
N PHE A 166 -16.17 -3.22 8.31
CA PHE A 166 -17.58 -2.91 8.50
C PHE A 166 -18.12 -3.51 9.81
N GLU A 167 -18.64 -2.68 10.69
CA GLU A 167 -19.38 -3.17 11.87
C GLU A 167 -20.83 -3.50 11.53
N SER A 168 -21.50 -2.61 10.83
CA SER A 168 -22.88 -2.82 10.39
C SER A 168 -23.29 -1.82 9.30
N PRO A 169 -24.36 -2.08 8.52
CA PRO A 169 -24.87 -1.14 7.52
C PRO A 169 -25.31 0.22 8.09
N ARG A 170 -25.57 0.29 9.41
CA ARG A 170 -26.05 1.51 10.08
C ARG A 170 -24.94 2.32 10.74
N ARG A 171 -23.79 1.71 11.04
CA ARG A 171 -22.72 2.35 11.82
C ARG A 171 -21.49 2.73 10.98
N GLY A 172 -21.45 2.35 9.71
CA GLY A 172 -20.29 2.57 8.86
C GLY A 172 -19.10 1.67 9.24
N GLY A 173 -17.91 2.04 8.83
CA GLY A 173 -16.70 1.31 9.15
C GLY A 173 -16.18 1.66 10.55
N TRP A 174 -15.81 0.67 11.32
CA TRP A 174 -15.10 0.85 12.61
C TRP A 174 -13.83 1.70 12.43
N ILE A 175 -13.18 1.61 11.28
CA ILE A 175 -11.97 2.37 10.96
C ILE A 175 -12.18 3.89 10.99
N ASP A 176 -13.40 4.36 10.73
CA ASP A 176 -13.74 5.80 10.76
C ASP A 176 -13.69 6.38 12.19
N GLN A 177 -13.73 5.51 13.21
CA GLN A 177 -13.68 5.89 14.62
C GLN A 177 -12.24 5.96 15.15
N ILE A 178 -11.28 5.24 14.55
CA ILE A 178 -9.88 5.23 14.98
C ILE A 178 -9.26 6.63 14.83
N GLY A 179 -9.59 7.34 13.77
CA GLY A 179 -9.11 8.72 13.56
C GLY A 179 -9.56 9.69 14.65
N ARG A 180 -10.69 9.42 15.32
CA ARG A 180 -11.23 10.26 16.41
C ARG A 180 -10.62 9.97 17.77
N ALA A 181 -10.05 8.79 17.96
CA ALA A 181 -9.47 8.36 19.24
C ALA A 181 -8.00 8.77 19.41
N HIS A 182 -7.39 9.34 18.38
CA HIS A 182 -5.97 9.70 18.35
C HIS A 182 -5.71 11.18 18.01
N VAL A 183 -6.74 12.02 18.01
CA VAL A 183 -6.63 13.49 17.81
C VAL A 183 -6.71 14.22 19.15
#